data_8d872fce07e19c33e1f1dad3199f8162
#
_entry.id   8d872fce07e19c33e1f1dad3199f8162
#
_cell.length_a   1.000
_cell.length_b   1.000
_cell.length_c   1.000
_cell.angle_alpha   90.00
_cell.angle_beta   90.00
_cell.angle_gamma   90.00
#
_symmetry.space_group_name_H-M   'P 1'
#
loop_
_entity.id
_entity.type
_entity.pdbx_description
1 polymer ?
#
loop_
_entity_poly.entity_id
_entity_poly.type
_entity_poly.pdbx_seq_one_letter_code
_entity_poly.pdbx_strand_id
1 'polypeptide(L)'
;MATDLAQQFCALRDTYIEKQFGRLNDMQREAVFTTNGPLLILAGAGSGKTTVLVNRIANLIRFGSAHGSRWTPREVTEDDVKALRTAIMTGTDAPSWLDGMLRKDAVRSWNVMAITFTNKAAGELKERLRRMLGGEEGDEVFASTFHSACVRILRRWAEEIGYPRSFTIYDSDDSQRVMKAVYKELSVDDKFFPVKSAINQMSRWKDQLISPAEALKTPARDTKGALAAKVYAAYEKKLKEAGAFDFDDLIYQTVILLSEHEDVREFYQNKYKYLLVDEYQDTSVAQFRLVSLLTGPEKNICVVGDDDQSIYRFRGATIENILNFERIYNCLLYTSPSPRD
;
A
#
# COMPACT_ATOMS: atom_id res chain seq x y z
N MET A 1 8.16 42.06 17.59
CA MET A 1 8.11 42.25 16.13
C MET A 1 8.45 40.97 15.38
N ALA A 2 9.65 40.35 15.49
CA ALA A 2 9.98 39.10 14.75
C ALA A 2 9.04 37.91 15.06
N THR A 3 8.67 37.72 16.31
CA THR A 3 7.73 36.68 16.75
C THR A 3 6.33 36.87 16.17
N ASP A 4 5.90 38.12 15.96
CA ASP A 4 4.60 38.47 15.41
C ASP A 4 4.54 38.18 13.87
N LEU A 5 5.58 38.54 13.15
CA LEU A 5 5.68 38.23 11.69
C LEU A 5 5.69 36.73 11.42
N ALA A 6 6.43 35.94 12.21
CA ALA A 6 6.47 34.50 12.07
C ALA A 6 5.10 33.86 12.33
N GLN A 7 4.41 34.32 13.35
CA GLN A 7 3.05 33.85 13.68
C GLN A 7 2.06 34.20 12.56
N GLN A 8 2.13 35.44 12.06
CA GLN A 8 1.30 35.91 10.96
C GLN A 8 1.55 35.10 9.67
N PHE A 9 2.83 34.86 9.34
CA PHE A 9 3.21 34.06 8.17
C PHE A 9 2.66 32.62 8.29
N CYS A 10 2.84 31.96 9.45
CA CYS A 10 2.34 30.60 9.65
C CYS A 10 0.80 30.52 9.48
N ALA A 11 0.04 31.48 10.00
CA ALA A 11 -1.41 31.53 9.81
C ALA A 11 -1.81 31.72 8.32
N LEU A 12 -1.07 32.55 7.59
CA LEU A 12 -1.27 32.73 6.15
C LEU A 12 -0.88 31.46 5.39
N ARG A 13 0.20 30.77 5.78
CA ARG A 13 0.62 29.50 5.19
C ARG A 13 -0.49 28.46 5.35
N ASP A 14 -1.06 28.32 6.51
CA ASP A 14 -2.17 27.40 6.76
C ASP A 14 -3.35 27.74 5.84
N THR A 15 -3.76 28.99 5.75
CA THR A 15 -4.79 29.46 4.83
C THR A 15 -4.45 29.18 3.36
N TYR A 16 -3.20 29.38 2.96
CA TYR A 16 -2.76 29.10 1.58
C TYR A 16 -2.86 27.61 1.26
N ILE A 17 -2.38 26.75 2.17
CA ILE A 17 -2.44 25.29 2.03
C ILE A 17 -3.90 24.82 2.00
N GLU A 18 -4.76 25.29 2.90
CA GLU A 18 -6.19 24.93 2.92
C GLU A 18 -6.90 25.28 1.62
N LYS A 19 -6.58 26.42 0.99
CA LYS A 19 -7.14 26.81 -0.30
C LYS A 19 -6.78 25.84 -1.43
N GLN A 20 -5.57 25.22 -1.40
CA GLN A 20 -5.18 24.21 -2.39
C GLN A 20 -6.09 22.96 -2.32
N PHE A 21 -6.67 22.69 -1.15
CA PHE A 21 -7.54 21.55 -0.87
C PHE A 21 -9.00 21.96 -0.58
N GLY A 22 -9.41 23.14 -1.01
CA GLY A 22 -10.72 23.74 -0.71
C GLY A 22 -11.94 22.99 -1.24
N ARG A 23 -11.76 22.00 -2.14
CA ARG A 23 -12.84 21.13 -2.66
C ARG A 23 -13.17 19.97 -1.72
N LEU A 24 -12.35 19.72 -0.70
CA LEU A 24 -12.55 18.66 0.27
C LEU A 24 -13.50 19.12 1.38
N ASN A 25 -14.30 18.22 1.92
CA ASN A 25 -15.03 18.46 3.15
C ASN A 25 -14.07 18.46 4.37
N ASP A 26 -14.56 18.85 5.53
CA ASP A 26 -13.73 19.03 6.73
C ASP A 26 -13.01 17.74 7.14
N MET A 27 -13.72 16.61 7.17
CA MET A 27 -13.15 15.29 7.51
C MET A 27 -12.08 14.86 6.52
N GLN A 28 -12.31 15.08 5.23
CA GLN A 28 -11.34 14.77 4.18
C GLN A 28 -10.10 15.66 4.30
N ARG A 29 -10.26 16.96 4.62
CA ARG A 29 -9.13 17.87 4.86
C ARG A 29 -8.32 17.44 6.06
N GLU A 30 -8.97 17.09 7.16
CA GLU A 30 -8.30 16.61 8.36
C GLU A 30 -7.45 15.38 8.07
N ALA A 31 -8.00 14.39 7.34
CA ALA A 31 -7.27 13.21 6.89
C ALA A 31 -6.07 13.56 5.97
N VAL A 32 -6.19 14.58 5.11
CA VAL A 32 -5.11 15.04 4.24
C VAL A 32 -3.99 15.72 5.02
N PHE A 33 -4.33 16.50 6.05
CA PHE A 33 -3.35 17.26 6.85
C PHE A 33 -2.74 16.45 8.00
N THR A 34 -3.32 15.32 8.36
CA THR A 34 -2.71 14.37 9.32
C THR A 34 -1.59 13.61 8.64
N THR A 35 -0.38 14.14 8.60
CA THR A 35 0.72 13.60 7.78
C THR A 35 1.44 12.44 8.41
N ASN A 36 1.69 12.44 9.71
CA ASN A 36 2.58 11.50 10.40
C ASN A 36 1.80 10.40 11.11
N GLY A 37 2.43 9.22 11.19
CA GLY A 37 1.89 8.08 11.91
C GLY A 37 0.82 7.30 11.14
N PRO A 38 0.24 6.27 11.76
CA PRO A 38 -0.77 5.42 11.15
C PRO A 38 -2.13 6.11 11.10
N LEU A 39 -2.81 5.98 9.95
CA LEU A 39 -4.10 6.59 9.69
C LEU A 39 -5.04 5.56 9.06
N LEU A 40 -6.20 5.36 9.65
CA LEU A 40 -7.30 4.58 9.09
C LEU A 40 -8.43 5.52 8.66
N ILE A 41 -8.86 5.41 7.42
CA ILE A 41 -9.99 6.17 6.85
C ILE A 41 -11.09 5.18 6.51
N LEU A 42 -12.20 5.21 7.25
CA LEU A 42 -13.40 4.46 6.93
C LEU A 42 -14.37 5.35 6.16
N ALA A 43 -14.76 4.91 4.99
CA ALA A 43 -15.54 5.74 4.08
C ALA A 43 -16.40 4.87 3.16
N GLY A 44 -17.70 5.08 3.19
CA GLY A 44 -18.65 4.34 2.37
C GLY A 44 -18.46 4.53 0.86
N ALA A 45 -19.24 3.80 0.06
CA ALA A 45 -19.20 3.91 -1.40
C ALA A 45 -19.52 5.33 -1.87
N GLY A 46 -18.71 5.88 -2.76
CA GLY A 46 -18.91 7.22 -3.32
C GLY A 46 -18.50 8.39 -2.42
N SER A 47 -17.97 8.14 -1.21
CA SER A 47 -17.49 9.16 -0.27
C SER A 47 -16.21 9.90 -0.71
N GLY A 48 -15.61 9.49 -1.82
CA GLY A 48 -14.39 10.12 -2.33
C GLY A 48 -13.08 9.55 -1.76
N LYS A 49 -13.04 8.28 -1.33
CA LYS A 49 -11.85 7.57 -0.83
C LYS A 49 -10.58 7.87 -1.64
N THR A 50 -10.62 7.60 -2.94
CA THR A 50 -9.48 7.87 -3.85
C THR A 50 -9.13 9.35 -3.94
N THR A 51 -10.11 10.25 -3.79
CA THR A 51 -9.86 11.70 -3.77
C THR A 51 -9.04 12.08 -2.54
N VAL A 52 -9.36 11.53 -1.37
CA VAL A 52 -8.57 11.76 -0.15
C VAL A 52 -7.14 11.24 -0.32
N LEU A 53 -6.95 10.03 -0.86
CA LEU A 53 -5.61 9.47 -1.12
C LEU A 53 -4.76 10.36 -2.03
N VAL A 54 -5.32 10.79 -3.18
CA VAL A 54 -4.63 11.68 -4.13
C VAL A 54 -4.23 13.01 -3.48
N ASN A 55 -5.16 13.64 -2.76
CA ASN A 55 -4.90 14.92 -2.10
C ASN A 55 -3.90 14.78 -0.95
N ARG A 56 -3.95 13.67 -0.19
CA ARG A 56 -2.96 13.36 0.85
C ARG A 56 -1.57 13.20 0.27
N ILE A 57 -1.41 12.43 -0.81
CA ILE A 57 -0.12 12.28 -1.51
C ILE A 57 0.39 13.64 -1.98
N ALA A 58 -0.47 14.46 -2.59
CA ALA A 58 -0.09 15.80 -3.02
C ALA A 58 0.34 16.70 -1.86
N ASN A 59 -0.36 16.64 -0.72
CA ASN A 59 0.02 17.39 0.47
C ASN A 59 1.39 16.94 1.01
N LEU A 60 1.64 15.63 1.10
CA LEU A 60 2.92 15.07 1.56
C LEU A 60 4.11 15.53 0.70
N ILE A 61 3.91 15.62 -0.62
CA ILE A 61 4.93 16.01 -1.57
C ILE A 61 5.13 17.53 -1.62
N ARG A 62 4.04 18.31 -1.64
CA ARG A 62 4.10 19.76 -1.79
C ARG A 62 4.43 20.48 -0.50
N PHE A 63 3.81 20.08 0.61
CA PHE A 63 3.84 20.83 1.86
C PHE A 63 4.36 20.01 3.06
N GLY A 64 4.24 18.68 3.02
CA GLY A 64 4.59 17.82 4.14
C GLY A 64 3.78 18.14 5.39
N SER A 65 4.44 18.32 6.53
CA SER A 65 3.85 18.64 7.82
C SER A 65 3.82 20.16 8.12
N ALA A 66 3.75 21.00 7.07
CA ALA A 66 3.78 22.46 7.23
C ALA A 66 2.47 23.04 7.81
N HIS A 67 1.30 22.47 7.45
CA HIS A 67 0.00 22.89 7.97
C HIS A 67 -0.07 22.71 9.48
N GLY A 68 -0.51 23.73 10.21
CA GLY A 68 -0.57 23.75 11.66
C GLY A 68 0.79 23.88 12.37
N SER A 69 1.91 23.93 11.64
CA SER A 69 3.24 24.07 12.19
C SER A 69 3.61 25.54 12.41
N ARG A 70 4.35 25.82 13.50
CA ARG A 70 4.94 27.15 13.75
C ARG A 70 6.39 27.27 13.29
N TRP A 71 6.93 26.21 12.67
CA TRP A 71 8.31 26.18 12.20
C TRP A 71 8.48 26.97 10.91
N THR A 72 9.59 27.68 10.79
CA THR A 72 10.05 28.35 9.56
C THR A 72 11.55 28.08 9.38
N PRO A 73 12.06 27.85 8.17
CA PRO A 73 13.48 27.49 7.94
C PRO A 73 14.42 28.70 8.11
N ARG A 74 13.89 29.91 8.09
CA ARG A 74 14.61 31.17 8.30
C ARG A 74 13.70 32.20 8.95
N GLU A 75 14.26 33.34 9.32
CA GLU A 75 13.51 34.49 9.79
C GLU A 75 12.49 34.96 8.72
N VAL A 76 11.31 35.32 9.17
CA VAL A 76 10.21 35.80 8.33
C VAL A 76 10.34 37.31 8.15
N THR A 77 10.24 37.77 6.92
CA THR A 77 10.25 39.20 6.57
C THR A 77 8.86 39.73 6.25
N GLU A 78 8.69 41.04 6.23
CA GLU A 78 7.43 41.67 5.81
C GLU A 78 7.09 41.34 4.34
N ASP A 79 8.11 41.19 3.47
CA ASP A 79 7.93 40.81 2.06
C ASP A 79 7.39 39.39 1.94
N ASP A 80 7.80 38.44 2.81
CA ASP A 80 7.27 37.08 2.84
C ASP A 80 5.75 37.10 3.14
N VAL A 81 5.38 37.85 4.16
CA VAL A 81 3.96 37.98 4.58
C VAL A 81 3.14 38.65 3.46
N LYS A 82 3.65 39.71 2.86
CA LYS A 82 2.98 40.44 1.78
C LYS A 82 2.80 39.56 0.53
N ALA A 83 3.84 38.85 0.12
CA ALA A 83 3.81 38.00 -1.06
C ALA A 83 2.81 36.85 -0.87
N LEU A 84 2.82 36.19 0.28
CA LEU A 84 1.90 35.08 0.56
C LEU A 84 0.44 35.56 0.66
N ARG A 85 0.22 36.71 1.29
CA ARG A 85 -1.10 37.36 1.33
C ARG A 85 -1.63 37.68 -0.07
N THR A 86 -0.76 38.22 -0.94
CA THR A 86 -1.12 38.53 -2.32
C THR A 86 -1.50 37.27 -3.07
N ALA A 87 -0.72 36.18 -2.98
CA ALA A 87 -1.03 34.88 -3.61
C ALA A 87 -2.41 34.34 -3.14
N ILE A 88 -2.68 34.44 -1.84
CA ILE A 88 -3.99 34.05 -1.28
C ILE A 88 -5.13 34.89 -1.84
N MET A 89 -4.97 36.22 -1.96
CA MET A 89 -6.01 37.12 -2.42
C MET A 89 -6.30 36.98 -3.91
N THR A 90 -5.24 36.81 -4.71
CA THR A 90 -5.35 36.68 -6.18
C THR A 90 -5.68 35.26 -6.63
N GLY A 91 -5.52 34.25 -5.76
CA GLY A 91 -5.70 32.84 -6.13
C GLY A 91 -4.59 32.30 -7.03
N THR A 92 -3.41 32.96 -7.01
CA THR A 92 -2.23 32.54 -7.77
C THR A 92 -1.29 31.69 -6.91
N ASP A 93 -0.34 31.01 -7.57
CA ASP A 93 0.72 30.32 -6.85
C ASP A 93 1.60 31.33 -6.11
N ALA A 94 2.11 30.91 -4.94
CA ALA A 94 3.10 31.68 -4.21
C ALA A 94 4.40 31.74 -5.01
N PRO A 95 5.16 32.85 -4.92
CA PRO A 95 6.46 32.94 -5.60
C PRO A 95 7.40 31.81 -5.18
N SER A 96 8.18 31.28 -6.12
CA SER A 96 9.07 30.12 -5.91
C SER A 96 10.11 30.30 -4.80
N TRP A 97 10.51 31.55 -4.52
CA TRP A 97 11.43 31.85 -3.40
C TRP A 97 10.79 31.60 -2.01
N LEU A 98 9.44 31.44 -1.93
CA LEU A 98 8.74 31.02 -0.71
C LEU A 98 8.61 29.49 -0.58
N ASP A 99 8.98 28.69 -1.59
CA ASP A 99 8.78 27.24 -1.55
C ASP A 99 9.34 26.59 -0.30
N GLY A 100 10.57 26.96 0.10
CA GLY A 100 11.17 26.46 1.32
C GLY A 100 10.44 26.86 2.61
N MET A 101 9.70 27.99 2.59
CA MET A 101 8.91 28.50 3.72
C MET A 101 7.54 27.82 3.82
N LEU A 102 7.04 27.29 2.69
CA LEU A 102 5.75 26.59 2.58
C LEU A 102 5.86 25.10 2.89
N ARG A 103 7.06 24.54 2.99
CA ARG A 103 7.31 23.11 3.16
C ARG A 103 7.95 22.83 4.52
N LYS A 104 7.52 21.72 5.12
CA LYS A 104 8.17 21.13 6.31
C LYS A 104 8.09 19.62 6.16
N ASP A 105 9.22 18.93 6.25
CA ASP A 105 9.31 17.48 6.13
C ASP A 105 8.62 16.91 4.87
N ALA A 106 8.54 17.72 3.81
CA ALA A 106 7.97 17.29 2.53
C ALA A 106 8.87 16.21 1.90
N VAL A 107 8.24 15.18 1.35
CA VAL A 107 8.96 14.04 0.75
C VAL A 107 9.01 14.15 -0.77
N ARG A 108 9.94 13.42 -1.36
CA ARG A 108 9.99 13.27 -2.82
C ARG A 108 8.94 12.27 -3.28
N SER A 109 8.46 12.44 -4.50
CA SER A 109 7.40 11.58 -5.08
C SER A 109 7.76 10.10 -5.03
N TRP A 110 9.02 9.73 -5.29
CA TRP A 110 9.51 8.34 -5.22
C TRP A 110 9.58 7.75 -3.80
N ASN A 111 9.41 8.57 -2.76
CA ASN A 111 9.30 8.11 -1.36
C ASN A 111 7.87 7.72 -0.96
N VAL A 112 6.93 7.86 -1.87
CA VAL A 112 5.52 7.49 -1.64
C VAL A 112 5.17 6.25 -2.42
N MET A 113 4.63 5.25 -1.72
CA MET A 113 4.08 4.02 -2.30
C MET A 113 2.57 3.99 -2.07
N ALA A 114 1.81 3.81 -3.15
CA ALA A 114 0.36 3.67 -3.10
C ALA A 114 -0.06 2.33 -3.73
N ILE A 115 -0.74 1.49 -2.97
CA ILE A 115 -1.12 0.14 -3.38
C ILE A 115 -2.64 0.07 -3.55
N THR A 116 -3.07 -0.54 -4.65
CA THR A 116 -4.48 -0.80 -4.98
C THR A 116 -4.67 -2.28 -5.34
N PHE A 117 -5.93 -2.72 -5.51
CA PHE A 117 -6.22 -4.12 -5.86
C PHE A 117 -6.23 -4.40 -7.36
N THR A 118 -6.50 -3.38 -8.19
CA THR A 118 -6.65 -3.57 -9.64
C THR A 118 -5.76 -2.64 -10.44
N ASN A 119 -5.31 -3.11 -11.61
CA ASN A 119 -4.54 -2.28 -12.53
C ASN A 119 -5.32 -1.04 -12.99
N LYS A 120 -6.65 -1.15 -13.09
CA LYS A 120 -7.52 -0.01 -13.42
C LYS A 120 -7.44 1.05 -12.33
N ALA A 121 -7.61 0.68 -11.06
CA ALA A 121 -7.52 1.62 -9.93
C ALA A 121 -6.13 2.25 -9.83
N ALA A 122 -5.05 1.46 -10.03
CA ALA A 122 -3.68 1.99 -10.06
C ALA A 122 -3.49 3.00 -11.20
N GLY A 123 -4.05 2.73 -12.39
CA GLY A 123 -4.02 3.64 -13.54
C GLY A 123 -4.79 4.93 -13.28
N GLU A 124 -5.98 4.85 -12.70
CA GLU A 124 -6.78 6.02 -12.33
C GLU A 124 -6.08 6.88 -11.26
N LEU A 125 -5.46 6.24 -10.27
CA LEU A 125 -4.69 6.92 -9.24
C LEU A 125 -3.51 7.70 -9.84
N LYS A 126 -2.72 7.07 -10.73
CA LYS A 126 -1.62 7.71 -11.45
C LYS A 126 -2.08 8.90 -12.25
N GLU A 127 -3.16 8.76 -13.02
CA GLU A 127 -3.69 9.83 -13.85
C GLU A 127 -4.14 11.03 -13.02
N ARG A 128 -4.76 10.80 -11.86
CA ARG A 128 -5.14 11.87 -10.93
C ARG A 128 -3.92 12.55 -10.31
N LEU A 129 -2.88 11.79 -9.95
CA LEU A 129 -1.62 12.32 -9.44
C LEU A 129 -0.90 13.18 -10.49
N ARG A 130 -0.84 12.74 -11.75
CA ARG A 130 -0.29 13.53 -12.86
C ARG A 130 -0.98 14.87 -13.03
N ARG A 131 -2.31 14.89 -12.95
CA ARG A 131 -3.08 16.14 -13.06
C ARG A 131 -2.83 17.08 -11.88
N MET A 132 -2.60 16.52 -10.70
CA MET A 132 -2.47 17.30 -9.48
C MET A 132 -1.05 17.79 -9.22
N LEU A 133 -0.04 16.96 -9.51
CA LEU A 133 1.38 17.25 -9.22
C LEU A 133 2.15 17.74 -10.44
N GLY A 134 1.62 17.52 -11.65
CA GLY A 134 2.37 17.66 -12.90
C GLY A 134 2.89 16.30 -13.40
N GLY A 135 3.19 16.20 -14.71
CA GLY A 135 3.48 14.94 -15.39
C GLY A 135 4.63 14.15 -14.76
N GLU A 136 5.81 14.76 -14.63
CA GLU A 136 7.00 14.08 -14.08
C GLU A 136 6.84 13.70 -12.61
N GLU A 137 6.45 14.64 -11.77
CA GLU A 137 6.33 14.42 -10.33
C GLU A 137 5.24 13.41 -9.99
N GLY A 138 4.12 13.42 -10.72
CA GLY A 138 3.05 12.45 -10.55
C GLY A 138 3.44 11.03 -10.98
N ASP A 139 4.31 10.88 -11.99
CA ASP A 139 4.80 9.59 -12.48
C ASP A 139 5.82 8.92 -11.56
N GLU A 140 6.55 9.69 -10.77
CA GLU A 140 7.51 9.18 -9.82
C GLU A 140 6.87 8.52 -8.59
N VAL A 141 5.61 8.86 -8.28
CA VAL A 141 4.87 8.17 -7.21
C VAL A 141 4.68 6.70 -7.58
N PHE A 142 5.12 5.80 -6.71
CA PHE A 142 4.98 4.37 -6.97
C PHE A 142 3.55 3.93 -6.67
N ALA A 143 2.65 4.10 -7.63
CA ALA A 143 1.28 3.61 -7.56
C ALA A 143 1.14 2.31 -8.37
N SER A 144 0.72 1.20 -7.73
CA SER A 144 0.64 -0.12 -8.36
C SER A 144 -0.32 -1.05 -7.64
N THR A 145 -0.52 -2.26 -8.20
CA THR A 145 -1.18 -3.35 -7.47
C THR A 145 -0.20 -4.07 -6.55
N PHE A 146 -0.72 -4.84 -5.57
CA PHE A 146 0.09 -5.72 -4.72
C PHE A 146 1.04 -6.59 -5.53
N HIS A 147 0.51 -7.31 -6.51
CA HIS A 147 1.31 -8.21 -7.36
C HIS A 147 2.39 -7.48 -8.15
N SER A 148 2.08 -6.32 -8.74
CA SER A 148 3.08 -5.53 -9.48
C SER A 148 4.20 -5.01 -8.57
N ALA A 149 3.87 -4.62 -7.33
CA ALA A 149 4.86 -4.25 -6.33
C ALA A 149 5.77 -5.44 -5.97
N CYS A 150 5.18 -6.61 -5.74
CA CYS A 150 5.91 -7.84 -5.45
C CYS A 150 6.83 -8.26 -6.60
N VAL A 151 6.35 -8.24 -7.84
CA VAL A 151 7.19 -8.54 -9.01
C VAL A 151 8.41 -7.61 -9.05
N ARG A 152 8.23 -6.31 -8.82
CA ARG A 152 9.35 -5.36 -8.82
C ARG A 152 10.37 -5.64 -7.72
N ILE A 153 9.90 -6.04 -6.53
CA ILE A 153 10.76 -6.42 -5.40
C ILE A 153 11.52 -7.71 -5.75
N LEU A 154 10.82 -8.75 -6.17
CA LEU A 154 11.40 -10.05 -6.50
C LEU A 154 12.38 -9.98 -7.68
N ARG A 155 12.09 -9.20 -8.75
CA ARG A 155 13.03 -9.00 -9.87
C ARG A 155 14.38 -8.45 -9.43
N ARG A 156 14.44 -7.77 -8.30
CA ARG A 156 15.69 -7.24 -7.76
C ARG A 156 16.39 -8.20 -6.80
N TRP A 157 15.62 -8.97 -6.01
CA TRP A 157 16.14 -9.68 -4.84
C TRP A 157 15.81 -11.17 -4.79
N ALA A 158 15.24 -11.77 -5.85
CA ALA A 158 14.83 -13.18 -5.83
C ALA A 158 16.00 -14.15 -5.56
N GLU A 159 17.22 -13.76 -5.86
CA GLU A 159 18.43 -14.57 -5.62
C GLU A 159 18.64 -14.83 -4.12
N GLU A 160 18.24 -13.92 -3.24
CA GLU A 160 18.34 -14.08 -1.79
C GLU A 160 17.48 -15.25 -1.27
N ILE A 161 16.38 -15.57 -1.97
CA ILE A 161 15.50 -16.71 -1.64
C ILE A 161 15.71 -17.90 -2.59
N GLY A 162 16.81 -17.90 -3.34
CA GLY A 162 17.22 -19.01 -4.22
C GLY A 162 16.45 -19.15 -5.52
N TYR A 163 15.97 -18.03 -6.07
CA TYR A 163 15.36 -17.97 -7.42
C TYR A 163 16.14 -17.04 -8.34
N PRO A 164 16.18 -17.30 -9.65
CA PRO A 164 16.82 -16.39 -10.60
C PRO A 164 16.02 -15.09 -10.71
N ARG A 165 16.69 -13.95 -10.93
CA ARG A 165 16.01 -12.66 -11.24
C ARG A 165 15.17 -12.74 -12.49
N SER A 166 15.54 -13.61 -13.43
CA SER A 166 14.80 -13.86 -14.67
C SER A 166 13.65 -14.87 -14.51
N PHE A 167 13.20 -15.12 -13.28
CA PHE A 167 12.11 -16.08 -13.00
C PHE A 167 10.92 -15.90 -13.94
N THR A 168 10.24 -16.99 -14.25
CA THR A 168 8.99 -16.98 -15.03
C THR A 168 7.79 -16.84 -14.09
N ILE A 169 6.78 -16.08 -14.52
CA ILE A 169 5.49 -16.03 -13.83
C ILE A 169 4.54 -16.95 -14.56
N TYR A 170 4.09 -18.00 -13.89
CA TYR A 170 3.16 -18.98 -14.45
C TYR A 170 1.73 -18.46 -14.33
N ASP A 171 1.01 -18.55 -15.43
CA ASP A 171 -0.42 -18.28 -15.46
C ASP A 171 -1.23 -19.49 -14.93
N SER A 172 -2.55 -19.41 -15.01
CA SER A 172 -3.44 -20.47 -14.55
C SER A 172 -3.27 -21.77 -15.34
N ASP A 173 -2.96 -21.69 -16.64
CA ASP A 173 -2.80 -22.85 -17.49
C ASP A 173 -1.45 -23.53 -17.22
N ASP A 174 -0.40 -22.75 -17.03
CA ASP A 174 0.92 -23.25 -16.65
C ASP A 174 0.85 -23.94 -15.28
N SER A 175 0.22 -23.30 -14.30
CA SER A 175 0.01 -23.86 -12.96
C SER A 175 -0.76 -25.18 -12.98
N GLN A 176 -1.80 -25.28 -13.83
CA GLN A 176 -2.53 -26.53 -14.02
C GLN A 176 -1.68 -27.63 -14.67
N ARG A 177 -0.80 -27.28 -15.62
CA ARG A 177 0.13 -28.26 -16.24
C ARG A 177 1.08 -28.84 -15.21
N VAL A 178 1.67 -27.97 -14.37
CA VAL A 178 2.54 -28.42 -13.28
C VAL A 178 1.77 -29.31 -12.31
N MET A 179 0.55 -28.90 -11.93
CA MET A 179 -0.28 -29.69 -11.02
C MET A 179 -0.60 -31.07 -11.58
N LYS A 180 -0.94 -31.19 -12.86
CA LYS A 180 -1.17 -32.50 -13.52
C LYS A 180 0.09 -33.37 -13.51
N ALA A 181 1.27 -32.78 -13.68
CA ALA A 181 2.53 -33.50 -13.54
C ALA A 181 2.77 -34.03 -12.14
N VAL A 182 2.47 -33.22 -11.10
CA VAL A 182 2.53 -33.61 -9.68
C VAL A 182 1.55 -34.75 -9.40
N TYR A 183 0.32 -34.69 -9.92
CA TYR A 183 -0.71 -35.74 -9.75
C TYR A 183 -0.25 -37.08 -10.35
N LYS A 184 0.36 -37.04 -11.54
CA LYS A 184 0.93 -38.22 -12.15
C LYS A 184 2.07 -38.81 -11.33
N GLU A 185 2.97 -37.97 -10.82
CA GLU A 185 4.12 -38.39 -10.01
C GLU A 185 3.69 -39.04 -8.69
N LEU A 186 2.73 -38.44 -8.01
CA LEU A 186 2.21 -38.90 -6.72
C LEU A 186 1.08 -39.94 -6.86
N SER A 187 0.72 -40.36 -8.08
CA SER A 187 -0.38 -41.28 -8.37
C SER A 187 -1.71 -40.84 -7.72
N VAL A 188 -2.01 -39.53 -7.77
CA VAL A 188 -3.24 -38.96 -7.23
C VAL A 188 -4.38 -39.15 -8.22
N ASP A 189 -5.50 -39.72 -7.73
CA ASP A 189 -6.73 -39.83 -8.53
C ASP A 189 -7.49 -38.48 -8.51
N ASP A 190 -7.60 -37.86 -9.70
CA ASP A 190 -8.32 -36.58 -9.89
C ASP A 190 -9.82 -36.68 -9.53
N LYS A 191 -10.43 -37.88 -9.63
CA LYS A 191 -11.81 -38.09 -9.17
C LYS A 191 -11.93 -38.06 -7.65
N PHE A 192 -10.92 -38.58 -6.94
CA PHE A 192 -10.91 -38.58 -5.49
C PHE A 192 -10.57 -37.19 -4.94
N PHE A 193 -9.55 -36.53 -5.47
CA PHE A 193 -9.12 -35.19 -5.09
C PHE A 193 -8.90 -34.31 -6.34
N PRO A 194 -9.91 -33.52 -6.74
CA PRO A 194 -9.83 -32.73 -7.96
C PRO A 194 -8.69 -31.72 -7.97
N VAL A 195 -8.00 -31.59 -9.11
CA VAL A 195 -6.90 -30.63 -9.35
C VAL A 195 -7.28 -29.21 -8.88
N LYS A 196 -8.49 -28.77 -9.22
CA LYS A 196 -9.01 -27.45 -8.79
C LYS A 196 -9.10 -27.31 -7.27
N SER A 197 -9.44 -28.39 -6.57
CA SER A 197 -9.50 -28.39 -5.10
C SER A 197 -8.11 -28.26 -4.47
N ALA A 198 -7.09 -28.92 -5.07
CA ALA A 198 -5.72 -28.79 -4.63
C ALA A 198 -5.20 -27.37 -4.83
N ILE A 199 -5.40 -26.78 -6.01
CA ILE A 199 -5.00 -25.39 -6.30
C ILE A 199 -5.66 -24.43 -5.31
N ASN A 200 -6.97 -24.54 -5.10
CA ASN A 200 -7.68 -23.67 -4.15
C ASN A 200 -7.17 -23.83 -2.70
N GLN A 201 -6.80 -25.04 -2.31
CA GLN A 201 -6.27 -25.27 -0.96
C GLN A 201 -4.86 -24.68 -0.80
N MET A 202 -4.01 -24.80 -1.83
CA MET A 202 -2.67 -24.20 -1.83
C MET A 202 -2.76 -22.67 -1.82
N SER A 203 -3.63 -22.07 -2.63
CA SER A 203 -3.89 -20.64 -2.64
C SER A 203 -4.27 -20.13 -1.24
N ARG A 204 -5.17 -20.83 -0.55
CA ARG A 204 -5.53 -20.50 0.85
C ARG A 204 -4.34 -20.60 1.80
N TRP A 205 -3.49 -21.60 1.66
CA TRP A 205 -2.30 -21.73 2.50
C TRP A 205 -1.30 -20.62 2.25
N LYS A 206 -1.05 -20.26 0.98
CA LYS A 206 -0.20 -19.12 0.63
C LYS A 206 -0.76 -17.80 1.18
N ASP A 207 -2.07 -17.57 1.05
CA ASP A 207 -2.75 -16.40 1.62
C ASP A 207 -2.66 -16.32 3.15
N GLN A 208 -2.59 -17.49 3.82
CA GLN A 208 -2.41 -17.60 5.26
C GLN A 208 -0.95 -17.70 5.70
N LEU A 209 -0.01 -17.60 4.76
CA LEU A 209 1.44 -17.74 4.98
C LEU A 209 1.83 -19.11 5.56
N ILE A 210 1.08 -20.16 5.26
CA ILE A 210 1.37 -21.53 5.66
C ILE A 210 2.30 -22.15 4.61
N SER A 211 3.52 -22.48 5.00
CA SER A 211 4.50 -23.13 4.15
C SER A 211 4.15 -24.60 3.86
N PRO A 212 4.71 -25.20 2.78
CA PRO A 212 4.56 -26.63 2.52
C PRO A 212 4.99 -27.49 3.70
N ALA A 213 6.07 -27.11 4.40
CA ALA A 213 6.58 -27.83 5.57
C ALA A 213 5.61 -27.77 6.76
N GLU A 214 4.98 -26.63 6.99
CA GLU A 214 3.95 -26.47 8.02
C GLU A 214 2.68 -27.24 7.68
N ALA A 215 2.24 -27.19 6.41
CA ALA A 215 1.08 -27.95 5.94
C ALA A 215 1.27 -29.45 6.14
N LEU A 216 2.49 -29.97 5.93
CA LEU A 216 2.84 -31.38 6.17
C LEU A 216 2.85 -31.75 7.65
N LYS A 217 3.22 -30.83 8.54
CA LYS A 217 3.28 -31.07 10.00
C LYS A 217 1.90 -30.93 10.67
N THR A 218 1.00 -30.16 10.09
CA THR A 218 -0.33 -29.94 10.64
C THR A 218 -1.15 -31.22 10.55
N PRO A 219 -1.73 -31.70 11.66
CA PRO A 219 -2.59 -32.90 11.62
C PRO A 219 -3.75 -32.67 10.64
N ALA A 220 -3.78 -33.49 9.59
CA ALA A 220 -4.87 -33.41 8.62
C ALA A 220 -6.18 -33.96 9.24
N ARG A 221 -7.27 -33.25 8.99
CA ARG A 221 -8.60 -33.67 9.46
C ARG A 221 -9.09 -34.92 8.74
N ASP A 222 -8.60 -35.14 7.52
CA ASP A 222 -8.98 -36.27 6.65
C ASP A 222 -7.85 -36.62 5.68
N THR A 223 -8.05 -37.70 4.93
CA THR A 223 -7.09 -38.19 3.92
C THR A 223 -6.83 -37.17 2.81
N LYS A 224 -7.83 -36.34 2.44
CA LYS A 224 -7.68 -35.31 1.41
C LYS A 224 -6.76 -34.19 1.87
N GLY A 225 -6.88 -33.77 3.14
CA GLY A 225 -5.99 -32.77 3.72
C GLY A 225 -4.53 -33.22 3.76
N ALA A 226 -4.27 -34.47 4.15
CA ALA A 226 -2.93 -35.05 4.13
C ALA A 226 -2.35 -35.13 2.71
N LEU A 227 -3.19 -35.49 1.72
CA LEU A 227 -2.80 -35.54 0.32
C LEU A 227 -2.55 -34.16 -0.24
N ALA A 228 -3.38 -33.16 0.10
CA ALA A 228 -3.20 -31.77 -0.31
C ALA A 228 -1.83 -31.22 0.13
N ALA A 229 -1.38 -31.52 1.36
CA ALA A 229 -0.09 -31.08 1.87
C ALA A 229 1.09 -31.69 1.08
N LYS A 230 1.00 -32.98 0.71
CA LYS A 230 2.00 -33.65 -0.14
C LYS A 230 2.01 -33.05 -1.54
N VAL A 231 0.85 -32.81 -2.14
CA VAL A 231 0.71 -32.17 -3.44
C VAL A 231 1.30 -30.77 -3.43
N TYR A 232 1.04 -29.99 -2.39
CA TYR A 232 1.60 -28.64 -2.21
C TYR A 232 3.13 -28.68 -2.20
N ALA A 233 3.73 -29.56 -1.38
CA ALA A 233 5.20 -29.67 -1.29
C ALA A 233 5.83 -30.08 -2.64
N ALA A 234 5.23 -31.02 -3.37
CA ALA A 234 5.72 -31.43 -4.67
C ALA A 234 5.54 -30.35 -5.75
N TYR A 235 4.45 -29.58 -5.69
CA TYR A 235 4.19 -28.46 -6.59
C TYR A 235 5.22 -27.34 -6.41
N GLU A 236 5.45 -26.88 -5.20
CA GLU A 236 6.44 -25.84 -4.89
C GLU A 236 7.86 -26.26 -5.28
N LYS A 237 8.20 -27.53 -5.07
CA LYS A 237 9.49 -28.07 -5.53
C LYS A 237 9.64 -27.94 -7.04
N LYS A 238 8.60 -28.28 -7.83
CA LYS A 238 8.65 -28.16 -9.30
C LYS A 238 8.73 -26.70 -9.75
N LEU A 239 8.03 -25.77 -9.11
CA LEU A 239 8.14 -24.35 -9.40
C LEU A 239 9.57 -23.85 -9.14
N LYS A 240 10.15 -24.24 -8.02
CA LYS A 240 11.52 -23.87 -7.67
C LYS A 240 12.55 -24.41 -8.64
N GLU A 241 12.43 -25.69 -9.05
CA GLU A 241 13.29 -26.33 -10.06
C GLU A 241 13.17 -25.64 -11.43
N ALA A 242 11.99 -25.14 -11.78
CA ALA A 242 11.74 -24.39 -13.00
C ALA A 242 12.16 -22.90 -12.92
N GLY A 243 12.57 -22.43 -11.76
CA GLY A 243 12.82 -20.99 -11.53
C GLY A 243 11.59 -20.13 -11.80
N ALA A 244 10.43 -20.59 -11.36
CA ALA A 244 9.13 -19.95 -11.63
C ALA A 244 8.36 -19.67 -10.34
N PHE A 245 7.49 -18.67 -10.41
CA PHE A 245 6.47 -18.36 -9.40
C PHE A 245 5.10 -18.46 -10.06
N ASP A 246 4.12 -18.97 -9.34
CA ASP A 246 2.72 -18.73 -9.68
C ASP A 246 2.25 -17.37 -9.17
N PHE A 247 0.99 -17.03 -9.41
CA PHE A 247 0.47 -15.71 -9.07
C PHE A 247 0.40 -15.49 -7.53
N ASP A 248 0.06 -16.52 -6.76
CA ASP A 248 0.00 -16.46 -5.31
C ASP A 248 1.41 -16.37 -4.69
N ASP A 249 2.40 -17.00 -5.32
CA ASP A 249 3.80 -16.93 -4.91
C ASP A 249 4.36 -15.51 -4.92
N LEU A 250 3.89 -14.67 -5.81
CA LEU A 250 4.41 -13.30 -5.90
C LEU A 250 4.28 -12.56 -4.55
N ILE A 251 3.16 -12.70 -3.88
CA ILE A 251 2.96 -12.09 -2.55
C ILE A 251 3.64 -12.94 -1.48
N TYR A 252 3.41 -14.25 -1.48
CA TYR A 252 3.96 -15.18 -0.50
C TYR A 252 5.49 -15.09 -0.41
N GLN A 253 6.19 -15.22 -1.53
CA GLN A 253 7.67 -15.18 -1.58
C GLN A 253 8.23 -13.78 -1.28
N THR A 254 7.50 -12.72 -1.60
CA THR A 254 7.90 -11.36 -1.18
C THR A 254 7.81 -11.20 0.34
N VAL A 255 6.79 -11.77 0.98
CA VAL A 255 6.68 -11.77 2.44
C VAL A 255 7.83 -12.57 3.08
N ILE A 256 8.17 -13.74 2.53
CA ILE A 256 9.31 -14.55 2.99
C ILE A 256 10.61 -13.74 2.86
N LEU A 257 10.88 -13.18 1.68
CA LEU A 257 12.06 -12.35 1.42
C LEU A 257 12.20 -11.23 2.45
N LEU A 258 11.16 -10.43 2.64
CA LEU A 258 11.20 -9.29 3.56
C LEU A 258 11.23 -9.71 5.05
N SER A 259 10.76 -10.91 5.37
CA SER A 259 10.82 -11.44 6.74
C SER A 259 12.20 -11.96 7.11
N GLU A 260 12.88 -12.64 6.18
CA GLU A 260 14.15 -13.31 6.40
C GLU A 260 15.36 -12.40 6.12
N HIS A 261 15.23 -11.41 5.22
CA HIS A 261 16.31 -10.50 4.81
C HIS A 261 16.06 -9.08 5.32
N GLU A 262 16.66 -8.75 6.45
CA GLU A 262 16.50 -7.46 7.13
C GLU A 262 17.01 -6.29 6.29
N ASP A 263 18.15 -6.45 5.64
CA ASP A 263 18.76 -5.47 4.76
C ASP A 263 17.86 -5.09 3.58
N VAL A 264 17.18 -6.10 2.97
CA VAL A 264 16.19 -5.87 1.91
C VAL A 264 14.98 -5.14 2.46
N ARG A 265 14.49 -5.54 3.64
CA ARG A 265 13.35 -4.88 4.30
C ARG A 265 13.66 -3.42 4.61
N GLU A 266 14.81 -3.15 5.24
CA GLU A 266 15.24 -1.78 5.57
C GLU A 266 15.43 -0.92 4.32
N PHE A 267 15.97 -1.50 3.23
CA PHE A 267 16.08 -0.79 1.96
C PHE A 267 14.73 -0.24 1.51
N TYR A 268 13.64 -1.03 1.55
CA TYR A 268 12.32 -0.59 1.14
C TYR A 268 11.66 0.35 2.14
N GLN A 269 11.83 0.14 3.44
CA GLN A 269 11.35 1.04 4.50
C GLN A 269 12.03 2.42 4.42
N ASN A 270 13.30 2.46 4.09
CA ASN A 270 14.02 3.71 3.87
C ASN A 270 13.64 4.41 2.56
N LYS A 271 13.34 3.64 1.52
CA LYS A 271 12.90 4.15 0.23
C LYS A 271 11.49 4.72 0.29
N TYR A 272 10.54 3.98 0.83
CA TYR A 272 9.13 4.36 0.90
C TYR A 272 8.80 4.88 2.30
N LYS A 273 8.89 6.20 2.44
CA LYS A 273 8.61 6.89 3.71
C LYS A 273 7.12 6.90 4.06
N TYR A 274 6.27 6.83 3.04
CA TYR A 274 4.82 6.78 3.18
C TYR A 274 4.24 5.64 2.36
N LEU A 275 3.40 4.84 3.00
CA LEU A 275 2.68 3.73 2.39
C LEU A 275 1.17 4.02 2.48
N LEU A 276 0.48 3.98 1.34
CA LEU A 276 -0.96 4.16 1.27
C LEU A 276 -1.59 2.92 0.64
N VAL A 277 -2.69 2.42 1.21
CA VAL A 277 -3.39 1.24 0.71
C VAL A 277 -4.87 1.55 0.55
N ASP A 278 -5.39 1.37 -0.67
CA ASP A 278 -6.81 1.51 -0.98
C ASP A 278 -7.54 0.16 -0.83
N GLU A 279 -8.84 0.21 -0.58
CA GLU A 279 -9.74 -0.96 -0.41
C GLU A 279 -9.19 -1.98 0.62
N TYR A 280 -8.71 -1.48 1.75
CA TYR A 280 -7.99 -2.30 2.75
C TYR A 280 -8.84 -3.42 3.36
N GLN A 281 -10.16 -3.33 3.33
CA GLN A 281 -11.09 -4.38 3.76
C GLN A 281 -10.94 -5.68 2.96
N ASP A 282 -10.39 -5.62 1.74
CA ASP A 282 -10.23 -6.77 0.86
C ASP A 282 -8.86 -7.47 1.00
N THR A 283 -8.02 -7.03 1.96
CA THR A 283 -6.67 -7.58 2.15
C THR A 283 -6.70 -9.00 2.74
N SER A 284 -5.87 -9.90 2.17
CA SER A 284 -5.56 -11.20 2.77
C SER A 284 -4.55 -11.08 3.91
N VAL A 285 -4.34 -12.15 4.67
CA VAL A 285 -3.32 -12.21 5.73
C VAL A 285 -1.91 -11.96 5.17
N ALA A 286 -1.59 -12.53 4.00
CA ALA A 286 -0.29 -12.33 3.33
C ALA A 286 -0.11 -10.86 2.89
N GLN A 287 -1.15 -10.23 2.34
CA GLN A 287 -1.11 -8.81 1.96
C GLN A 287 -0.98 -7.90 3.18
N PHE A 288 -1.71 -8.19 4.25
CA PHE A 288 -1.55 -7.47 5.53
C PHE A 288 -0.11 -7.56 6.04
N ARG A 289 0.48 -8.77 6.04
CA ARG A 289 1.87 -8.98 6.48
C ARG A 289 2.87 -8.23 5.60
N LEU A 290 2.67 -8.26 4.28
CA LEU A 290 3.48 -7.50 3.32
C LEU A 290 3.47 -6.00 3.63
N VAL A 291 2.29 -5.42 3.81
CA VAL A 291 2.11 -4.01 4.18
C VAL A 291 2.84 -3.69 5.49
N SER A 292 2.70 -4.56 6.50
CA SER A 292 3.37 -4.39 7.79
C SER A 292 4.90 -4.43 7.68
N LEU A 293 5.45 -5.28 6.82
CA LEU A 293 6.90 -5.39 6.59
C LEU A 293 7.46 -4.19 5.82
N LEU A 294 6.68 -3.63 4.89
CA LEU A 294 7.06 -2.43 4.13
C LEU A 294 6.91 -1.14 4.94
N THR A 295 6.11 -1.15 6.00
CA THR A 295 5.93 0.01 6.86
C THR A 295 7.18 0.23 7.71
N GLY A 296 7.79 1.41 7.57
CA GLY A 296 8.98 1.80 8.32
C GLY A 296 8.71 2.09 9.81
N PRO A 297 9.76 2.36 10.59
CA PRO A 297 9.67 2.56 12.04
C PRO A 297 8.78 3.74 12.44
N GLU A 298 8.65 4.75 11.61
CA GLU A 298 7.77 5.91 11.84
C GLU A 298 6.29 5.60 11.63
N LYS A 299 5.98 4.41 11.13
CA LYS A 299 4.61 3.92 10.88
C LYS A 299 3.75 4.87 10.05
N ASN A 300 4.34 5.54 9.06
CA ASN A 300 3.61 6.42 8.15
C ASN A 300 2.82 5.61 7.12
N ILE A 301 1.77 4.97 7.61
CA ILE A 301 0.85 4.15 6.82
C ILE A 301 -0.55 4.78 6.85
N CYS A 302 -1.16 4.89 5.68
CA CYS A 302 -2.55 5.31 5.54
C CYS A 302 -3.34 4.22 4.83
N VAL A 303 -4.35 3.68 5.47
CA VAL A 303 -5.24 2.69 4.86
C VAL A 303 -6.63 3.28 4.71
N VAL A 304 -7.25 3.01 3.58
CA VAL A 304 -8.61 3.44 3.26
C VAL A 304 -9.45 2.21 2.98
N GLY A 305 -10.60 2.14 3.61
CA GLY A 305 -11.49 1.00 3.44
C GLY A 305 -12.95 1.34 3.75
N ASP A 306 -13.77 0.34 3.52
CA ASP A 306 -15.21 0.38 3.72
C ASP A 306 -15.60 -0.92 4.43
N ASP A 307 -16.00 -0.82 5.69
CA ASP A 307 -16.38 -1.96 6.51
C ASP A 307 -17.69 -2.62 6.02
N ASP A 308 -18.58 -1.85 5.38
CA ASP A 308 -19.85 -2.35 4.82
C ASP A 308 -19.66 -3.16 3.52
N GLN A 309 -18.56 -2.93 2.78
CA GLN A 309 -18.30 -3.53 1.47
C GLN A 309 -17.43 -4.80 1.49
N SER A 310 -17.10 -5.38 2.63
CA SER A 310 -16.29 -6.61 2.72
C SER A 310 -17.01 -7.84 2.13
N ILE A 311 -17.13 -7.89 0.80
CA ILE A 311 -17.81 -8.93 0.03
C ILE A 311 -16.87 -10.06 -0.46
N TYR A 312 -15.53 -9.87 -0.36
CA TYR A 312 -14.52 -10.77 -0.92
C TYR A 312 -13.97 -11.80 0.08
N ARG A 313 -14.72 -12.19 1.12
CA ARG A 313 -14.33 -13.23 2.09
C ARG A 313 -13.89 -14.54 1.45
N PHE A 314 -14.42 -14.87 0.28
CA PHE A 314 -14.08 -16.10 -0.45
C PHE A 314 -12.67 -16.10 -1.06
N ARG A 315 -11.99 -14.94 -1.12
CA ARG A 315 -10.58 -14.79 -1.56
C ARG A 315 -9.59 -14.66 -0.41
N GLY A 316 -9.96 -15.04 0.82
CA GLY A 316 -9.10 -14.92 1.99
C GLY A 316 -9.05 -13.50 2.59
N ALA A 317 -9.89 -12.58 2.12
CA ALA A 317 -10.03 -11.26 2.71
C ALA A 317 -10.55 -11.36 4.15
N THR A 318 -9.95 -10.59 5.06
CA THR A 318 -10.26 -10.65 6.49
C THR A 318 -10.62 -9.27 7.00
N ILE A 319 -11.90 -9.04 7.25
CA ILE A 319 -12.38 -7.78 7.87
C ILE A 319 -11.67 -7.51 9.21
N GLU A 320 -11.16 -8.56 9.86
CA GLU A 320 -10.34 -8.44 11.06
C GLU A 320 -9.11 -7.58 10.87
N ASN A 321 -8.56 -7.49 9.65
CA ASN A 321 -7.42 -6.64 9.35
C ASN A 321 -7.77 -5.16 9.53
N ILE A 322 -8.95 -4.72 9.10
CA ILE A 322 -9.41 -3.35 9.28
C ILE A 322 -9.80 -3.09 10.74
N LEU A 323 -10.53 -4.02 11.36
CA LEU A 323 -10.97 -3.91 12.75
C LEU A 323 -9.80 -3.96 13.75
N ASN A 324 -8.73 -4.67 13.41
CA ASN A 324 -7.53 -4.77 14.24
C ASN A 324 -6.49 -3.68 13.92
N PHE A 325 -6.64 -2.91 12.84
CA PHE A 325 -5.66 -1.90 12.45
C PHE A 325 -5.42 -0.88 13.57
N GLU A 326 -6.49 -0.35 14.16
CA GLU A 326 -6.41 0.58 15.29
C GLU A 326 -5.66 -0.05 16.47
N ARG A 327 -5.97 -1.29 16.81
CA ARG A 327 -5.33 -2.01 17.92
C ARG A 327 -3.84 -2.29 17.66
N ILE A 328 -3.49 -2.62 16.40
CA ILE A 328 -2.11 -2.97 16.01
C ILE A 328 -1.22 -1.75 15.92
N TYR A 329 -1.75 -0.66 15.36
CA TYR A 329 -0.98 0.55 15.08
C TYR A 329 -1.22 1.68 16.08
N ASN A 330 -2.24 1.58 16.97
CA ASN A 330 -2.68 2.68 17.84
C ASN A 330 -2.91 3.96 17.03
N CYS A 331 -3.77 3.86 16.01
CA CYS A 331 -3.92 4.87 14.95
C CYS A 331 -5.05 5.87 15.20
N LEU A 332 -5.03 6.95 14.43
CA LEU A 332 -6.17 7.85 14.29
C LEU A 332 -7.19 7.26 13.31
N LEU A 333 -8.46 7.32 13.67
CA LEU A 333 -9.59 6.86 12.87
C LEU A 333 -10.39 8.05 12.35
N TYR A 334 -10.57 8.12 11.03
CA TYR A 334 -11.50 9.06 10.40
C TYR A 334 -12.63 8.31 9.71
N THR A 335 -13.86 8.68 10.04
CA THR A 335 -15.06 8.15 9.38
C THR A 335 -15.67 9.23 8.51
N SER A 336 -15.88 8.96 7.22
CA SER A 336 -16.61 9.87 6.33
C SER A 336 -18.01 9.29 6.08
N PRO A 337 -19.08 10.01 6.43
CA PRO A 337 -20.43 9.52 6.18
C PRO A 337 -20.66 9.27 4.69
N SER A 338 -21.47 8.26 4.39
CA SER A 338 -21.91 7.99 3.04
C SER A 338 -22.75 9.17 2.52
N PRO A 339 -22.67 9.55 1.22
CA PRO A 339 -23.58 10.52 0.64
C PRO A 339 -25.06 10.09 0.65
N ARG A 340 -25.34 8.89 1.14
CA ARG A 340 -26.70 8.31 1.26
C ARG A 340 -27.27 8.39 2.67
N ASP A 341 -26.47 8.84 3.64
CA ASP A 341 -26.90 9.14 5.01
C ASP A 341 -27.23 10.64 5.13
#